data_689d8f65793ce86157cdda7ec9e7b602
#
_entry.id   689d8f65793ce86157cdda7ec9e7b602
#
_cell.length_a   1.000
_cell.length_b   1.000
_cell.length_c   1.000
_cell.angle_alpha   90.00
_cell.angle_beta   90.00
_cell.angle_gamma   90.00
#
_symmetry.space_group_name_H-M   'P 1'
#
loop_
_entity.id
_entity.type
_entity.pdbx_description
1 polymer ?
#
loop_
_entity_poly.entity_id
_entity_poly.type
_entity_poly.pdbx_seq_one_letter_code
_entity_poly.pdbx_strand_id
1 'polypeptide(L)'
;HSYGEYVFDWSWADAYRRHGQHYYPKLLSAVPFTPAAGPRLLLAEGVAFADLENELLATVGEEMARRGASSWHLLFPEQPVAEELAVAGLGHRTGVQFHWHNRGYRDFADFLDVMQSRKRKQLKRERRLVAEQGLQVRALRGPDVDAALWERFHHFYQLTYSRRSGHGGYLNREFFRLLGQGMPDSLLLVIAEHGRDVVAGALYVIGADTLYGRYWGCVEDHAQLHFETCYYQGIDFC
;
A
#
# COMPACT_ATOMS: atom_id res chain seq x y z
N HIS A 1 11.29 -5.61 12.41
CA HIS A 1 10.49 -6.77 12.76
C HIS A 1 9.06 -6.61 12.25
N SER A 2 8.63 -7.47 11.35
CA SER A 2 7.31 -7.39 10.72
C SER A 2 6.36 -8.39 11.37
N TYR A 3 5.11 -7.97 11.55
CA TYR A 3 4.02 -8.83 12.03
C TYR A 3 3.09 -9.29 10.90
N GLY A 4 3.49 -9.18 9.63
CA GLY A 4 2.73 -9.70 8.51
C GLY A 4 2.59 -8.78 7.31
N GLU A 5 3.35 -7.70 7.22
CA GLU A 5 3.43 -6.83 6.02
C GLU A 5 2.04 -6.50 5.43
N TYR A 6 1.17 -5.90 6.24
CA TYR A 6 -0.24 -5.62 5.95
C TYR A 6 -1.17 -6.85 5.88
N VAL A 7 -0.66 -8.05 6.11
CA VAL A 7 -1.44 -9.25 6.40
C VAL A 7 -1.29 -9.54 7.88
N PHE A 8 -2.23 -9.03 8.68
CA PHE A 8 -2.17 -9.18 10.13
C PHE A 8 -2.66 -10.55 10.56
N ASP A 9 -1.85 -11.25 11.35
CA ASP A 9 -2.08 -12.62 11.78
C ASP A 9 -2.50 -12.74 13.25
N TRP A 10 -3.05 -11.68 13.83
CA TRP A 10 -3.41 -11.64 15.26
C TRP A 10 -4.31 -12.81 15.70
N SER A 11 -5.31 -13.13 14.87
CA SER A 11 -6.23 -14.24 15.14
C SER A 11 -5.53 -15.62 15.11
N TRP A 12 -4.55 -15.78 14.22
CA TRP A 12 -3.73 -16.98 14.15
C TRP A 12 -2.79 -17.09 15.34
N ALA A 13 -2.11 -16.02 15.69
CA ALA A 13 -1.23 -15.97 16.86
C ALA A 13 -2.00 -16.28 18.15
N ASP A 14 -3.23 -15.76 18.28
CA ASP A 14 -4.11 -16.05 19.40
C ASP A 14 -4.59 -17.50 19.43
N ALA A 15 -4.88 -18.10 18.27
CA ALA A 15 -5.25 -19.51 18.18
C ALA A 15 -4.09 -20.40 18.63
N TYR A 16 -2.87 -20.17 18.15
CA TYR A 16 -1.67 -20.90 18.58
C TYR A 16 -1.47 -20.80 20.09
N ARG A 17 -1.54 -19.58 20.63
CA ARG A 17 -1.41 -19.35 22.09
C ARG A 17 -2.45 -20.12 22.90
N ARG A 18 -3.71 -20.15 22.47
CA ARG A 18 -4.79 -20.90 23.14
C ARG A 18 -4.54 -22.42 23.15
N HIS A 19 -3.80 -22.91 22.18
CA HIS A 19 -3.39 -24.32 22.10
C HIS A 19 -1.99 -24.60 22.68
N GLY A 20 -1.41 -23.64 23.43
CA GLY A 20 -0.10 -23.79 24.06
C GLY A 20 1.07 -23.76 23.09
N GLN A 21 0.88 -23.24 21.88
CA GLN A 21 1.88 -23.17 20.83
C GLN A 21 2.35 -21.73 20.58
N HIS A 22 3.55 -21.59 20.02
CA HIS A 22 4.12 -20.31 19.62
C HIS A 22 3.94 -20.09 18.11
N TYR A 23 3.30 -18.98 17.74
CA TYR A 23 3.13 -18.59 16.35
C TYR A 23 4.36 -17.85 15.81
N TYR A 24 5.03 -17.09 16.64
CA TYR A 24 6.26 -16.37 16.29
C TYR A 24 7.48 -17.04 16.94
N PRO A 25 8.67 -16.98 16.27
CA PRO A 25 8.93 -16.36 14.99
C PRO A 25 8.33 -17.14 13.83
N LYS A 26 8.15 -16.47 12.68
CA LYS A 26 7.82 -17.07 11.38
C LYS A 26 8.76 -16.53 10.31
N LEU A 27 9.00 -17.29 9.23
CA LEU A 27 9.68 -16.78 8.05
C LEU A 27 8.68 -15.98 7.20
N LEU A 28 9.16 -14.90 6.60
CA LEU A 28 8.36 -14.01 5.77
C LEU A 28 9.12 -13.64 4.49
N SER A 29 8.56 -14.01 3.34
CA SER A 29 9.01 -13.58 2.02
C SER A 29 8.02 -12.55 1.49
N ALA A 30 8.43 -11.28 1.50
CA ALA A 30 7.62 -10.15 1.07
C ALA A 30 8.51 -8.96 0.71
N VAL A 31 8.01 -8.06 -0.13
CA VAL A 31 8.60 -6.71 -0.22
C VAL A 31 8.17 -5.95 1.04
N PRO A 32 9.11 -5.40 1.82
CA PRO A 32 8.78 -4.75 3.08
C PRO A 32 7.77 -3.62 2.90
N PHE A 33 6.74 -3.60 3.75
CA PHE A 33 5.68 -2.59 3.79
C PHE A 33 4.95 -2.35 2.45
N THR A 34 4.93 -3.37 1.55
CA THR A 34 4.39 -3.21 0.19
C THR A 34 3.35 -4.29 -0.11
N PRO A 35 2.05 -4.03 0.08
CA PRO A 35 0.97 -4.97 -0.18
C PRO A 35 0.58 -4.98 -1.67
N ALA A 36 1.55 -5.23 -2.53
CA ALA A 36 1.37 -5.33 -3.97
C ALA A 36 1.85 -6.69 -4.47
N ALA A 37 1.14 -7.26 -5.43
CA ALA A 37 1.57 -8.45 -6.12
C ALA A 37 2.85 -8.19 -6.94
N GLY A 38 3.67 -9.22 -7.08
CA GLY A 38 4.90 -9.16 -7.85
C GLY A 38 5.79 -10.38 -7.64
N PRO A 39 6.92 -10.46 -8.34
CA PRO A 39 7.80 -11.61 -8.24
C PRO A 39 8.32 -11.78 -6.82
N ARG A 40 8.20 -12.99 -6.30
CA ARG A 40 8.73 -13.40 -4.98
C ARG A 40 9.79 -14.45 -5.10
N LEU A 41 9.81 -15.16 -6.24
CA LEU A 41 10.85 -16.08 -6.64
C LEU A 41 11.50 -15.50 -7.90
N LEU A 42 12.79 -15.26 -7.85
CA LEU A 42 13.57 -14.75 -8.98
C LEU A 42 14.35 -15.91 -9.56
N LEU A 43 13.86 -16.46 -10.66
CA LEU A 43 14.45 -17.60 -11.34
C LEU A 43 15.38 -17.12 -12.46
N ALA A 44 16.45 -17.85 -12.71
CA ALA A 44 17.30 -17.60 -13.88
C ALA A 44 16.53 -17.93 -15.18
N GLU A 45 16.96 -17.33 -16.28
CA GLU A 45 16.35 -17.60 -17.58
C GLU A 45 16.42 -19.09 -17.93
N GLY A 46 15.30 -19.66 -18.36
CA GLY A 46 15.17 -21.06 -18.71
C GLY A 46 14.99 -22.02 -17.52
N VAL A 47 14.97 -21.54 -16.29
CA VAL A 47 14.70 -22.36 -15.10
C VAL A 47 13.22 -22.24 -14.73
N ALA A 48 12.52 -23.39 -14.64
CA ALA A 48 11.16 -23.43 -14.18
C ALA A 48 11.11 -23.62 -12.65
N PHE A 49 10.03 -23.15 -12.01
CA PHE A 49 9.83 -23.34 -10.57
C PHE A 49 9.83 -24.84 -10.20
N ALA A 50 9.19 -25.67 -11.01
CA ALA A 50 9.11 -27.11 -10.79
C ALA A 50 10.48 -27.80 -10.69
N ASP A 51 11.51 -27.23 -11.34
CA ASP A 51 12.88 -27.79 -11.29
C ASP A 51 13.54 -27.56 -9.92
N LEU A 52 13.12 -26.55 -9.19
CA LEU A 52 13.69 -26.10 -7.92
C LEU A 52 12.76 -26.29 -6.71
N GLU A 53 11.52 -26.70 -6.93
CA GLU A 53 10.47 -26.77 -5.91
C GLU A 53 10.93 -27.53 -4.68
N ASN A 54 11.39 -28.78 -4.87
CA ASN A 54 11.80 -29.64 -3.76
C ASN A 54 12.99 -29.09 -2.98
N GLU A 55 13.97 -28.50 -3.69
CA GLU A 55 15.15 -27.88 -3.08
C GLU A 55 14.77 -26.63 -2.29
N LEU A 56 13.91 -25.77 -2.86
CA LEU A 56 13.41 -24.59 -2.18
C LEU A 56 12.66 -24.96 -0.90
N LEU A 57 11.72 -25.90 -0.98
CA LEU A 57 10.92 -26.31 0.18
C LEU A 57 11.77 -26.96 1.26
N ALA A 58 12.73 -27.79 0.89
CA ALA A 58 13.69 -28.40 1.81
C ALA A 58 14.54 -27.31 2.50
N THR A 59 15.12 -26.38 1.74
CA THR A 59 15.94 -25.28 2.26
C THR A 59 15.14 -24.39 3.22
N VAL A 60 13.91 -24.03 2.86
CA VAL A 60 13.03 -23.26 3.74
C VAL A 60 12.70 -24.03 5.00
N GLY A 61 12.45 -25.34 4.91
CA GLY A 61 12.20 -26.23 6.05
C GLY A 61 13.39 -26.29 7.02
N GLU A 62 14.60 -26.43 6.51
CA GLU A 62 15.84 -26.40 7.29
C GLU A 62 16.03 -25.05 7.99
N GLU A 63 15.79 -23.96 7.29
CA GLU A 63 15.90 -22.60 7.86
C GLU A 63 14.83 -22.34 8.93
N MET A 64 13.61 -22.84 8.72
CA MET A 64 12.57 -22.81 9.74
C MET A 64 13.00 -23.56 11.02
N ALA A 65 13.51 -24.78 10.87
CA ALA A 65 14.00 -25.57 11.99
C ALA A 65 15.16 -24.86 12.71
N ARG A 66 16.13 -24.34 11.97
CA ARG A 66 17.29 -23.63 12.51
C ARG A 66 16.90 -22.39 13.33
N ARG A 67 15.84 -21.70 12.94
CA ARG A 67 15.35 -20.48 13.60
C ARG A 67 14.23 -20.72 14.60
N GLY A 68 13.76 -21.96 14.73
CA GLY A 68 12.57 -22.26 15.53
C GLY A 68 11.31 -21.55 15.00
N ALA A 69 11.21 -21.34 13.69
CA ALA A 69 10.09 -20.66 13.07
C ALA A 69 8.90 -21.61 12.94
N SER A 70 7.70 -21.11 13.26
CA SER A 70 6.46 -21.90 13.22
C SER A 70 5.94 -22.16 11.82
N SER A 71 6.26 -21.26 10.88
CA SER A 71 5.72 -21.30 9.53
C SER A 71 6.55 -20.41 8.59
N TRP A 72 6.38 -20.63 7.30
CA TRP A 72 6.83 -19.73 6.23
C TRP A 72 5.63 -19.09 5.54
N HIS A 73 5.66 -17.78 5.33
CA HIS A 73 4.64 -17.00 4.64
C HIS A 73 5.25 -16.29 3.46
N LEU A 74 4.71 -16.51 2.27
CA LEU A 74 5.06 -15.80 1.05
C LEU A 74 3.88 -14.92 0.67
N LEU A 75 4.05 -13.59 0.76
CA LEU A 75 2.97 -12.63 0.62
C LEU A 75 2.93 -12.02 -0.77
N PHE A 76 1.72 -11.92 -1.32
CA PHE A 76 1.43 -11.28 -2.60
C PHE A 76 2.27 -11.80 -3.77
N PRO A 77 2.44 -13.13 -3.93
CA PRO A 77 3.04 -13.67 -5.14
C PRO A 77 2.13 -13.36 -6.35
N GLU A 78 2.71 -13.43 -7.52
CA GLU A 78 1.94 -13.49 -8.76
C GLU A 78 1.08 -14.75 -8.80
N GLN A 79 -0.05 -14.68 -9.49
CA GLN A 79 -1.02 -15.79 -9.48
C GLN A 79 -0.43 -17.13 -9.93
N PRO A 80 0.38 -17.25 -11.00
CA PRO A 80 0.99 -18.52 -11.39
C PRO A 80 1.83 -19.13 -10.28
N VAL A 81 2.64 -18.33 -9.60
CA VAL A 81 3.48 -18.79 -8.48
C VAL A 81 2.64 -19.23 -7.29
N ALA A 82 1.53 -18.52 -7.00
CA ALA A 82 0.61 -18.93 -5.95
C ALA A 82 -0.05 -20.28 -6.22
N GLU A 83 -0.41 -20.54 -7.48
CA GLU A 83 -1.01 -21.80 -7.93
C GLU A 83 0.02 -22.96 -7.85
N GLU A 84 1.23 -22.75 -8.32
CA GLU A 84 2.33 -23.73 -8.23
C GLU A 84 2.63 -24.08 -6.77
N LEU A 85 2.77 -23.11 -5.89
CA LEU A 85 2.99 -23.35 -4.46
C LEU A 85 1.82 -24.06 -3.78
N ALA A 86 0.59 -23.80 -4.21
CA ALA A 86 -0.58 -24.52 -3.71
C ALA A 86 -0.58 -26.00 -4.15
N VAL A 87 -0.14 -26.30 -5.40
CA VAL A 87 0.08 -27.67 -5.88
C VAL A 87 1.17 -28.36 -5.07
N ALA A 88 2.22 -27.62 -4.72
CA ALA A 88 3.31 -28.09 -3.82
C ALA A 88 2.87 -28.31 -2.37
N GLY A 89 1.59 -28.12 -2.05
CA GLY A 89 1.00 -28.40 -0.73
C GLY A 89 1.00 -27.22 0.25
N LEU A 90 1.38 -26.01 -0.16
CA LEU A 90 1.28 -24.83 0.69
C LEU A 90 -0.18 -24.36 0.83
N GLY A 91 -0.56 -23.92 2.01
CA GLY A 91 -1.87 -23.37 2.27
C GLY A 91 -2.07 -22.03 1.55
N HIS A 92 -3.10 -21.90 0.73
CA HIS A 92 -3.43 -20.66 0.02
C HIS A 92 -4.43 -19.82 0.84
N ARG A 93 -4.07 -18.58 1.14
CA ARG A 93 -4.94 -17.59 1.79
C ARG A 93 -5.26 -16.48 0.83
N THR A 94 -6.54 -16.18 0.68
CA THR A 94 -7.01 -15.09 -0.18
C THR A 94 -7.42 -13.87 0.63
N GLY A 95 -7.18 -12.70 0.09
CA GLY A 95 -7.68 -11.42 0.57
C GLY A 95 -8.34 -10.64 -0.56
N VAL A 96 -8.96 -9.52 -0.23
CA VAL A 96 -9.59 -8.64 -1.21
C VAL A 96 -8.91 -7.29 -1.18
N GLN A 97 -8.58 -6.78 -2.36
CA GLN A 97 -8.12 -5.42 -2.59
C GLN A 97 -8.97 -4.80 -3.69
N PHE A 98 -9.39 -3.55 -3.52
CA PHE A 98 -10.18 -2.84 -4.51
C PHE A 98 -9.27 -2.05 -5.44
N HIS A 99 -9.44 -2.27 -6.75
CA HIS A 99 -8.73 -1.53 -7.79
C HIS A 99 -9.74 -0.74 -8.62
N TRP A 100 -9.40 0.48 -8.95
CA TRP A 100 -10.06 1.23 -9.99
C TRP A 100 -9.31 1.01 -11.31
N HIS A 101 -10.05 0.79 -12.39
CA HIS A 101 -9.48 0.60 -13.72
C HIS A 101 -9.95 1.72 -14.65
N ASN A 102 -9.00 2.42 -15.29
CA ASN A 102 -9.34 3.32 -16.37
C ASN A 102 -9.80 2.50 -17.59
N ARG A 103 -11.06 2.67 -17.97
CA ARG A 103 -11.70 1.99 -19.12
C ARG A 103 -11.74 2.91 -20.35
N GLY A 104 -10.76 3.79 -20.49
CA GLY A 104 -10.71 4.78 -21.56
C GLY A 104 -11.42 6.09 -21.21
N TYR A 105 -11.57 6.40 -19.93
CA TYR A 105 -12.09 7.69 -19.50
C TYR A 105 -11.06 8.78 -19.79
N ARG A 106 -11.51 9.86 -20.40
CA ARG A 106 -10.67 11.02 -20.75
C ARG A 106 -10.44 11.94 -19.56
N ASP A 107 -11.38 11.95 -18.62
CA ASP A 107 -11.37 12.76 -17.42
C ASP A 107 -12.34 12.20 -16.35
N PHE A 108 -12.37 12.84 -15.20
CA PHE A 108 -13.26 12.46 -14.10
C PHE A 108 -14.75 12.60 -14.45
N ALA A 109 -15.11 13.49 -15.37
CA ALA A 109 -16.50 13.65 -15.81
C ALA A 109 -16.97 12.44 -16.62
N ASP A 110 -16.14 11.94 -17.56
CA ASP A 110 -16.41 10.69 -18.28
C ASP A 110 -16.56 9.51 -17.33
N PHE A 111 -15.69 9.42 -16.32
CA PHE A 111 -15.81 8.39 -15.28
C PHE A 111 -17.14 8.49 -14.52
N LEU A 112 -17.58 9.71 -14.20
CA LEU A 112 -18.86 9.91 -13.53
C LEU A 112 -20.06 9.56 -14.43
N ASP A 113 -19.94 9.72 -15.73
CA ASP A 113 -21.07 9.53 -16.66
C ASP A 113 -21.50 8.06 -16.77
N VAL A 114 -20.63 7.09 -16.50
CA VAL A 114 -20.99 5.67 -16.44
C VAL A 114 -21.70 5.27 -15.13
N MET A 115 -21.79 6.19 -14.17
CA MET A 115 -22.43 5.93 -12.89
C MET A 115 -23.93 6.26 -12.90
N GLN A 116 -24.68 5.58 -12.02
CA GLN A 116 -26.06 5.95 -11.74
C GLN A 116 -26.13 7.39 -11.22
N SER A 117 -27.19 8.11 -11.62
CA SER A 117 -27.40 9.55 -11.30
C SER A 117 -27.23 9.89 -9.83
N ARG A 118 -27.71 9.01 -8.92
CA ARG A 118 -27.58 9.20 -7.47
C ARG A 118 -26.11 9.23 -7.05
N LYS A 119 -25.31 8.25 -7.53
CA LYS A 119 -23.89 8.14 -7.18
C LYS A 119 -23.08 9.28 -7.78
N ARG A 120 -23.32 9.62 -9.04
CA ARG A 120 -22.71 10.77 -9.71
C ARG A 120 -22.94 12.07 -8.95
N LYS A 121 -24.19 12.35 -8.53
CA LYS A 121 -24.52 13.52 -7.72
C LYS A 121 -23.81 13.51 -6.38
N GLN A 122 -23.68 12.35 -5.74
CA GLN A 122 -22.98 12.18 -4.49
C GLN A 122 -21.49 12.56 -4.64
N LEU A 123 -20.78 11.99 -5.61
CA LEU A 123 -19.34 12.25 -5.80
C LEU A 123 -19.09 13.73 -6.16
N LYS A 124 -19.93 14.33 -7.03
CA LYS A 124 -19.84 15.76 -7.33
C LYS A 124 -20.04 16.63 -6.09
N ARG A 125 -20.95 16.25 -5.19
CA ARG A 125 -21.17 16.94 -3.91
C ARG A 125 -19.97 16.79 -2.98
N GLU A 126 -19.38 15.61 -2.89
CA GLU A 126 -18.21 15.32 -2.04
C GLU A 126 -17.02 16.20 -2.42
N ARG A 127 -16.67 16.26 -3.72
CA ARG A 127 -15.60 17.15 -4.23
C ARG A 127 -15.90 18.64 -3.97
N ARG A 128 -17.14 19.07 -4.22
CA ARG A 128 -17.55 20.45 -3.95
C ARG A 128 -17.43 20.80 -2.47
N LEU A 129 -17.82 19.90 -1.57
CA LEU A 129 -17.75 20.13 -0.12
C LEU A 129 -16.31 20.37 0.35
N VAL A 130 -15.31 19.74 -0.26
CA VAL A 130 -13.89 20.00 0.05
C VAL A 130 -13.54 21.45 -0.29
N ALA A 131 -13.91 21.92 -1.47
CA ALA A 131 -13.66 23.31 -1.88
C ALA A 131 -14.44 24.34 -1.01
N GLU A 132 -15.69 24.03 -0.64
CA GLU A 132 -16.53 24.88 0.22
C GLU A 132 -15.93 25.06 1.64
N GLN A 133 -15.06 24.14 2.09
CA GLN A 133 -14.30 24.28 3.34
C GLN A 133 -13.05 25.17 3.21
N GLY A 134 -12.83 25.81 2.08
CA GLY A 134 -11.66 26.65 1.80
C GLY A 134 -10.39 25.88 1.51
N LEU A 135 -10.50 24.58 1.21
CA LEU A 135 -9.37 23.72 0.90
C LEU A 135 -9.05 23.76 -0.59
N GLN A 136 -7.77 23.91 -0.90
CA GLN A 136 -7.23 23.77 -2.26
C GLN A 136 -6.42 22.48 -2.34
N VAL A 137 -6.74 21.61 -3.30
CA VAL A 137 -6.05 20.32 -3.47
C VAL A 137 -5.23 20.38 -4.75
N ARG A 138 -3.97 19.96 -4.64
CA ARG A 138 -3.02 19.94 -5.76
C ARG A 138 -2.26 18.63 -5.82
N ALA A 139 -2.08 18.12 -7.02
CA ALA A 139 -1.22 16.98 -7.31
C ALA A 139 0.16 17.49 -7.78
N LEU A 140 1.21 17.12 -7.08
CA LEU A 140 2.60 17.49 -7.36
C LEU A 140 3.39 16.26 -7.80
N ARG A 141 4.13 16.36 -8.89
CA ARG A 141 5.11 15.34 -9.26
C ARG A 141 6.30 15.41 -8.29
N GLY A 142 6.98 14.28 -8.07
CA GLY A 142 8.08 14.24 -7.11
C GLY A 142 9.17 15.30 -7.30
N PRO A 143 9.59 15.68 -8.54
CA PRO A 143 10.54 16.78 -8.75
C PRO A 143 10.06 18.14 -8.23
N ASP A 144 8.75 18.36 -8.13
CA ASP A 144 8.15 19.61 -7.62
C ASP A 144 7.98 19.62 -6.09
N VAL A 145 8.35 18.53 -5.42
CA VAL A 145 8.21 18.38 -3.97
C VAL A 145 9.53 18.70 -3.29
N ASP A 146 9.58 19.81 -2.59
CA ASP A 146 10.78 20.21 -1.86
C ASP A 146 10.99 19.43 -0.54
N ALA A 147 12.15 19.63 0.08
CA ALA A 147 12.51 18.96 1.33
C ALA A 147 11.57 19.31 2.50
N ALA A 148 11.09 20.55 2.55
CA ALA A 148 10.18 21.00 3.62
C ALA A 148 8.82 20.31 3.51
N LEU A 149 8.33 20.11 2.28
CA LEU A 149 7.09 19.41 2.03
C LEU A 149 7.19 17.91 2.33
N TRP A 150 8.35 17.27 2.05
CA TRP A 150 8.61 15.89 2.48
C TRP A 150 8.60 15.75 4.01
N GLU A 151 9.17 16.71 4.73
CA GLU A 151 9.11 16.74 6.20
C GLU A 151 7.69 16.90 6.71
N ARG A 152 6.93 17.79 6.07
CA ARG A 152 5.51 17.98 6.40
C ARG A 152 4.69 16.72 6.16
N PHE A 153 4.94 16.03 5.05
CA PHE A 153 4.27 14.77 4.74
C PHE A 153 4.64 13.66 5.74
N HIS A 154 5.91 13.54 6.13
CA HIS A 154 6.31 12.61 7.19
C HIS A 154 5.56 12.87 8.51
N HIS A 155 5.35 14.14 8.86
CA HIS A 155 4.55 14.49 10.04
C HIS A 155 3.10 13.99 9.90
N PHE A 156 2.46 14.15 8.74
CA PHE A 156 1.12 13.62 8.50
C PHE A 156 1.06 12.10 8.61
N TYR A 157 2.07 11.43 8.05
CA TYR A 157 2.22 9.98 8.18
C TYR A 157 2.28 9.55 9.65
N GLN A 158 3.10 10.21 10.46
CA GLN A 158 3.22 9.92 11.89
C GLN A 158 1.90 10.13 12.64
N LEU A 159 1.17 11.21 12.36
CA LEU A 159 -0.13 11.48 12.97
C LEU A 159 -1.15 10.37 12.68
N THR A 160 -1.18 9.87 11.46
CA THR A 160 -2.08 8.77 11.09
C THR A 160 -1.78 7.50 11.88
N TYR A 161 -0.51 7.13 12.01
CA TYR A 161 -0.11 5.96 12.79
C TYR A 161 -0.33 6.15 14.29
N SER A 162 -0.03 7.33 14.81
CA SER A 162 -0.26 7.66 16.21
C SER A 162 -1.75 7.53 16.58
N ARG A 163 -2.64 8.06 15.76
CA ARG A 163 -4.11 7.96 15.96
C ARG A 163 -4.64 6.53 15.86
N ARG A 164 -4.06 5.70 14.95
CA ARG A 164 -4.55 4.34 14.70
C ARG A 164 -3.94 3.26 15.59
N SER A 165 -2.67 3.39 15.91
CA SER A 165 -1.87 2.31 16.49
C SER A 165 -1.05 2.74 17.71
N GLY A 166 -1.13 4.02 18.10
CA GLY A 166 -0.43 4.55 19.26
C GLY A 166 1.09 4.68 19.11
N HIS A 167 1.62 4.57 17.86
CA HIS A 167 3.06 4.73 17.57
C HIS A 167 3.28 5.60 16.32
N GLY A 168 4.51 6.11 16.14
CA GLY A 168 4.83 7.06 15.06
C GLY A 168 5.02 6.48 13.65
N GLY A 169 4.64 5.21 13.45
CA GLY A 169 4.83 4.51 12.18
C GLY A 169 6.15 3.74 12.12
N TYR A 170 6.35 3.03 11.00
CA TYR A 170 7.52 2.18 10.75
C TYR A 170 8.61 2.87 9.95
N LEU A 171 8.23 3.89 9.17
CA LEU A 171 9.11 4.63 8.28
C LEU A 171 9.55 5.93 8.94
N ASN A 172 10.84 6.20 8.91
CA ASN A 172 11.42 7.40 9.51
C ASN A 172 11.49 8.55 8.48
N ARG A 173 11.88 9.72 8.95
CA ARG A 173 12.08 10.92 8.12
C ARG A 173 13.06 10.69 6.96
N GLU A 174 14.13 9.94 7.23
CA GLU A 174 15.17 9.66 6.25
C GLU A 174 14.65 8.82 5.08
N PHE A 175 13.72 7.90 5.33
CA PHE A 175 13.05 7.15 4.26
C PHE A 175 12.36 8.07 3.25
N PHE A 176 11.57 9.04 3.71
CA PHE A 176 10.86 9.96 2.81
C PHE A 176 11.83 10.89 2.07
N ARG A 177 12.91 11.33 2.72
CA ARG A 177 13.97 12.10 2.08
C ARG A 177 14.65 11.32 0.96
N LEU A 178 15.06 10.09 1.24
CA LEU A 178 15.71 9.21 0.26
C LEU A 178 14.76 8.82 -0.87
N LEU A 179 13.49 8.59 -0.57
CA LEU A 179 12.47 8.31 -1.57
C LEU A 179 12.35 9.46 -2.57
N GLY A 180 12.21 10.69 -2.07
CA GLY A 180 12.12 11.88 -2.91
C GLY A 180 13.39 12.17 -3.72
N GLN A 181 14.57 11.77 -3.24
CA GLN A 181 15.83 11.95 -3.96
C GLN A 181 16.12 10.82 -4.94
N GLY A 182 15.81 9.57 -4.57
CA GLY A 182 16.21 8.39 -5.33
C GLY A 182 15.28 8.03 -6.48
N MET A 183 13.99 8.39 -6.40
CA MET A 183 13.00 8.05 -7.43
C MET A 183 11.93 9.14 -7.62
N PRO A 184 12.31 10.42 -7.78
CA PRO A 184 11.35 11.53 -7.83
C PRO A 184 10.33 11.36 -8.97
N ASP A 185 10.77 10.90 -10.14
CA ASP A 185 9.89 10.76 -11.32
C ASP A 185 8.78 9.72 -11.13
N SER A 186 8.97 8.79 -10.20
CA SER A 186 8.00 7.75 -9.85
C SER A 186 7.07 8.14 -8.70
N LEU A 187 7.04 9.42 -8.29
CA LEU A 187 6.24 9.86 -7.17
C LEU A 187 5.19 10.90 -7.57
N LEU A 188 4.03 10.78 -6.93
CA LEU A 188 2.98 11.79 -6.95
C LEU A 188 2.57 12.08 -5.50
N LEU A 189 2.64 13.33 -5.10
CA LEU A 189 2.18 13.80 -3.80
C LEU A 189 0.96 14.70 -4.00
N VAL A 190 -0.18 14.26 -3.54
CA VAL A 190 -1.39 15.09 -3.48
C VAL A 190 -1.41 15.80 -2.14
N ILE A 191 -1.47 17.12 -2.15
CA ILE A 191 -1.54 17.94 -0.95
C ILE A 191 -2.86 18.70 -0.89
N ALA A 192 -3.30 19.00 0.32
CA ALA A 192 -4.39 19.92 0.58
C ALA A 192 -3.88 21.11 1.38
N GLU A 193 -4.24 22.31 0.93
CA GLU A 193 -3.86 23.58 1.54
C GLU A 193 -5.11 24.28 2.10
N HIS A 194 -4.99 24.85 3.29
CA HIS A 194 -5.96 25.75 3.88
C HIS A 194 -5.29 27.12 4.10
N GLY A 195 -5.64 28.10 3.29
CA GLY A 195 -4.91 29.36 3.25
C GLY A 195 -3.47 29.18 2.75
N ARG A 196 -2.47 29.33 3.66
CA ARG A 196 -1.04 29.16 3.36
C ARG A 196 -0.45 27.87 3.92
N ASP A 197 -1.26 27.11 4.66
CA ASP A 197 -0.77 25.93 5.36
C ASP A 197 -1.13 24.66 4.62
N VAL A 198 -0.15 23.78 4.43
CA VAL A 198 -0.40 22.42 3.96
C VAL A 198 -0.94 21.62 5.14
N VAL A 199 -2.19 21.16 5.05
CA VAL A 199 -2.93 20.52 6.14
C VAL A 199 -3.09 19.01 6.00
N ALA A 200 -2.92 18.49 4.78
CA ALA A 200 -3.01 17.06 4.49
C ALA A 200 -2.17 16.65 3.29
N GLY A 201 -1.89 15.36 3.18
CA GLY A 201 -1.22 14.80 2.01
C GLY A 201 -1.48 13.33 1.80
N ALA A 202 -1.45 12.91 0.54
CA ALA A 202 -1.50 11.53 0.10
C ALA A 202 -0.36 11.23 -0.88
N LEU A 203 0.40 10.19 -0.60
CA LEU A 203 1.53 9.75 -1.41
C LEU A 203 1.13 8.59 -2.30
N TYR A 204 1.53 8.69 -3.56
CA TYR A 204 1.40 7.62 -4.54
C TYR A 204 2.75 7.29 -5.18
N VAL A 205 2.87 6.05 -5.61
CA VAL A 205 3.97 5.58 -6.45
C VAL A 205 3.43 5.31 -7.85
N ILE A 206 4.10 5.85 -8.85
CA ILE A 206 3.74 5.72 -10.26
C ILE A 206 4.51 4.53 -10.82
N GLY A 207 3.79 3.49 -11.20
CA GLY A 207 4.32 2.35 -11.98
C GLY A 207 4.20 2.60 -13.49
N ALA A 208 4.50 1.58 -14.29
CA ALA A 208 4.42 1.67 -15.74
C ALA A 208 2.98 1.89 -16.24
N ASP A 209 2.01 1.25 -15.59
CA ASP A 209 0.60 1.24 -15.96
C ASP A 209 -0.35 1.41 -14.76
N THR A 210 0.20 1.59 -13.57
CA THR A 210 -0.58 1.57 -12.32
C THR A 210 -0.11 2.68 -11.38
N LEU A 211 -1.07 3.41 -10.79
CA LEU A 211 -0.84 4.35 -9.71
C LEU A 211 -1.16 3.68 -8.37
N TYR A 212 -0.16 3.54 -7.51
CA TYR A 212 -0.27 2.91 -6.21
C TYR A 212 -0.43 3.95 -5.10
N GLY A 213 -1.62 4.07 -4.51
CA GLY A 213 -1.83 4.86 -3.31
C GLY A 213 -1.17 4.19 -2.10
N ARG A 214 -0.35 4.94 -1.34
CA ARG A 214 0.44 4.35 -0.26
C ARG A 214 0.13 4.90 1.12
N TYR A 215 0.34 6.18 1.34
CA TYR A 215 0.24 6.79 2.65
C TYR A 215 -0.61 8.04 2.60
N TRP A 216 -1.31 8.28 3.67
CA TRP A 216 -2.18 9.45 3.88
C TRP A 216 -2.02 9.97 5.29
N GLY A 217 -2.18 11.26 5.45
CA GLY A 217 -2.38 11.88 6.76
C GLY A 217 -2.79 13.33 6.67
N CYS A 218 -3.29 13.83 7.80
CA CYS A 218 -3.73 15.21 7.95
C CYS A 218 -3.52 15.69 9.39
N VAL A 219 -3.43 17.01 9.58
CA VAL A 219 -3.38 17.62 10.92
C VAL A 219 -4.78 17.72 11.51
N GLU A 220 -5.78 18.03 10.67
CA GLU A 220 -7.18 18.19 11.05
C GLU A 220 -8.07 17.37 10.12
N ASP A 221 -9.16 16.85 10.69
CA ASP A 221 -10.15 16.10 9.91
C ASP A 221 -11.10 17.05 9.21
N HIS A 222 -11.08 17.03 7.89
CA HIS A 222 -12.01 17.76 7.03
C HIS A 222 -12.94 16.78 6.31
N ALA A 223 -14.22 17.14 6.21
CA ALA A 223 -15.21 16.29 5.56
C ALA A 223 -14.82 15.99 4.10
N GLN A 224 -14.82 14.72 3.72
CA GLN A 224 -14.51 14.19 2.38
C GLN A 224 -13.07 14.41 1.89
N LEU A 225 -12.18 15.06 2.64
CA LEU A 225 -10.81 15.35 2.22
C LEU A 225 -10.00 14.07 1.93
N HIS A 226 -10.18 13.04 2.75
CA HIS A 226 -9.54 11.74 2.52
C HIS A 226 -9.92 11.14 1.16
N PHE A 227 -11.19 11.20 0.78
CA PHE A 227 -11.64 10.68 -0.52
C PHE A 227 -11.11 11.53 -1.66
N GLU A 228 -11.10 12.84 -1.53
CA GLU A 228 -10.56 13.74 -2.55
C GLU A 228 -9.09 13.45 -2.81
N THR A 229 -8.27 13.41 -1.76
CA THR A 229 -6.81 13.27 -1.90
C THR A 229 -6.37 11.84 -2.20
N CYS A 230 -7.03 10.81 -1.62
CA CYS A 230 -6.60 9.41 -1.75
C CYS A 230 -7.24 8.66 -2.93
N TYR A 231 -8.32 9.20 -3.53
CA TYR A 231 -9.02 8.52 -4.62
C TYR A 231 -9.27 9.44 -5.82
N TYR A 232 -9.97 10.58 -5.62
CA TYR A 232 -10.42 11.38 -6.75
C TYR A 232 -9.28 12.03 -7.51
N GLN A 233 -8.29 12.55 -6.81
CA GLN A 233 -7.07 13.11 -7.42
C GLN A 233 -6.23 12.04 -8.12
N GLY A 234 -6.18 10.81 -7.58
CA GLY A 234 -5.52 9.69 -8.25
C GLY A 234 -6.24 9.29 -9.55
N ILE A 235 -7.58 9.28 -9.55
CA ILE A 235 -8.39 9.02 -10.74
C ILE A 235 -8.22 10.12 -11.79
N ASP A 236 -8.18 11.40 -11.37
CA ASP A 236 -7.93 12.54 -12.27
C ASP A 236 -6.53 12.46 -12.90
N PHE A 237 -5.55 11.88 -12.20
CA PHE A 237 -4.19 11.72 -12.69
C PHE A 237 -4.07 10.60 -13.73
N CYS A 238 -4.84 9.50 -13.59
CA CYS A 238 -4.80 8.33 -14.47
C CYS A 238 -5.59 8.52 -15.76
#